data_4f761e1da1b1dade8e16f21b8a4638cb
#
_entry.id   4f761e1da1b1dade8e16f21b8a4638cb
#
_cell.length_a   1.000
_cell.length_b   1.000
_cell.length_c   1.000
_cell.angle_alpha   90.00
_cell.angle_beta   90.00
_cell.angle_gamma   90.00
#
_symmetry.space_group_name_H-M   'P 1'
#
loop_
_entity.id
_entity.type
_entity.pdbx_description
1 polymer ?
#
loop_
_entity_poly.entity_id
_entity_poly.type
_entity_poly.pdbx_seq_one_letter_code
_entity_poly.pdbx_strand_id
1 'polypeptide(L)'
;MPYKFTFDLSVVPHKFFKELAYMVDSKRIHKRTGRILRRLIDRFKLSELTGMDFAEILQVIEDLVDIQVKNLAYRQRFEMSKNKALFLPHCARKYVDSRCRAEFDPDVPTFRCRRCSPDCQVNQASRIAEELGYDVYIVPGGSCIPKIIKKHNYDGIVGVACGEEIRLAYTYLNEDIAAQAVPLIKNGCSNTVFSIDSLCKILQSQKI
;
A
#
# COMPACT_ATOMS: atom_id res chain seq x y z
N MET A 1 -15.93 7.16 -8.85
CA MET A 1 -14.50 7.17 -8.49
C MET A 1 -13.88 8.40 -9.09
N PRO A 2 -13.01 9.13 -8.36
CA PRO A 2 -12.48 10.42 -8.81
C PRO A 2 -11.44 10.29 -9.95
N TYR A 3 -10.91 9.08 -10.19
CA TYR A 3 -9.97 8.81 -11.27
C TYR A 3 -10.17 7.40 -11.84
N LYS A 4 -9.54 7.13 -12.97
CA LYS A 4 -9.59 5.81 -13.62
C LYS A 4 -9.05 4.74 -12.68
N PHE A 5 -9.87 3.74 -12.31
CA PHE A 5 -9.52 2.73 -11.32
C PHE A 5 -8.32 1.87 -11.75
N THR A 6 -8.22 1.58 -13.03
CA THR A 6 -7.09 0.80 -13.59
C THR A 6 -6.04 1.72 -14.16
N PHE A 7 -4.89 1.80 -13.50
CA PHE A 7 -3.72 2.52 -13.99
C PHE A 7 -2.43 1.73 -13.67
N ASP A 8 -1.35 2.07 -14.35
CA ASP A 8 -0.03 1.46 -14.13
C ASP A 8 1.01 2.57 -13.97
N LEU A 9 1.48 2.77 -12.73
CA LEU A 9 2.55 3.71 -12.41
C LEU A 9 3.95 3.09 -12.54
N SER A 10 4.06 1.79 -12.86
CA SER A 10 5.37 1.15 -13.05
C SER A 10 6.15 1.71 -14.24
N VAL A 11 5.43 2.34 -15.20
CA VAL A 11 6.02 3.04 -16.35
C VAL A 11 6.56 4.43 -15.99
N VAL A 12 6.23 4.95 -14.81
CA VAL A 12 6.67 6.27 -14.34
C VAL A 12 8.10 6.16 -13.80
N PRO A 13 9.03 7.04 -14.22
CA PRO A 13 10.41 6.98 -13.75
C PRO A 13 10.53 7.04 -12.23
N HIS A 14 11.34 6.19 -11.62
CA HIS A 14 11.57 6.11 -10.16
C HIS A 14 12.00 7.47 -9.55
N LYS A 15 12.63 8.33 -10.35
CA LYS A 15 13.03 9.69 -9.97
C LYS A 15 11.81 10.56 -9.60
N PHE A 16 10.65 10.36 -10.26
CA PHE A 16 9.42 11.06 -9.91
C PHE A 16 9.00 10.77 -8.47
N PHE A 17 8.96 9.50 -8.07
CA PHE A 17 8.57 9.12 -6.71
C PHE A 17 9.55 9.63 -5.65
N LYS A 18 10.85 9.69 -5.97
CA LYS A 18 11.85 10.31 -5.09
C LYS A 18 11.63 11.81 -4.90
N GLU A 19 11.35 12.53 -5.99
CA GLU A 19 11.08 13.97 -5.93
C GLU A 19 9.77 14.25 -5.16
N LEU A 20 8.74 13.43 -5.36
CA LEU A 20 7.47 13.52 -4.62
C LEU A 20 7.70 13.29 -3.12
N ALA A 21 8.38 12.23 -2.72
CA ALA A 21 8.70 11.94 -1.33
C ALA A 21 9.51 13.08 -0.67
N TYR A 22 10.50 13.62 -1.37
CA TYR A 22 11.30 14.75 -0.87
C TYR A 22 10.45 16.02 -0.64
N MET A 23 9.50 16.29 -1.54
CA MET A 23 8.58 17.43 -1.36
C MET A 23 7.68 17.27 -0.14
N VAL A 24 7.17 16.07 0.09
CA VAL A 24 6.32 15.76 1.25
C VAL A 24 7.12 15.91 2.55
N ASP A 25 8.32 15.34 2.60
CA ASP A 25 9.18 15.31 3.78
C ASP A 25 9.68 16.72 4.18
N SER A 26 9.84 17.62 3.21
CA SER A 26 10.33 18.99 3.45
C SER A 26 9.30 19.96 4.07
N LYS A 27 8.10 19.48 4.48
CA LYS A 27 6.98 20.27 5.07
C LYS A 27 6.57 21.54 4.28
N ARG A 28 6.94 21.64 3.00
CA ARG A 28 6.67 22.82 2.16
C ARG A 28 5.35 22.76 1.41
N ILE A 29 4.45 21.82 1.77
CA ILE A 29 3.29 21.42 0.97
C ILE A 29 2.16 22.46 0.92
N HIS A 30 2.02 23.38 1.87
CA HIS A 30 0.74 24.08 2.08
C HIS A 30 0.35 25.26 1.18
N LYS A 31 1.19 25.83 0.32
CA LYS A 31 0.77 27.00 -0.49
C LYS A 31 1.25 27.07 -1.95
N ARG A 32 2.12 26.17 -2.41
CA ARG A 32 2.65 26.21 -3.79
C ARG A 32 2.46 24.90 -4.58
N THR A 33 1.71 23.98 -4.04
CA THR A 33 1.63 22.58 -4.49
C THR A 33 1.16 22.46 -5.94
N GLY A 34 0.11 23.11 -6.34
CA GLY A 34 -0.45 22.95 -7.68
C GLY A 34 0.50 23.32 -8.84
N ARG A 35 1.29 24.40 -8.70
CA ARG A 35 2.27 24.78 -9.73
C ARG A 35 3.47 23.83 -9.79
N ILE A 36 3.91 23.32 -8.65
CA ILE A 36 5.02 22.38 -8.59
C ILE A 36 4.58 21.02 -9.15
N LEU A 37 3.40 20.54 -8.76
CA LEU A 37 2.83 19.30 -9.27
C LEU A 37 2.60 19.35 -10.78
N ARG A 38 2.06 20.46 -11.31
CA ARG A 38 1.93 20.65 -12.76
C ARG A 38 3.27 20.51 -13.47
N ARG A 39 4.31 21.19 -12.97
CA ARG A 39 5.66 21.10 -13.54
C ARG A 39 6.23 19.68 -13.49
N LEU A 40 5.95 18.90 -12.43
CA LEU A 40 6.35 17.49 -12.33
C LEU A 40 5.59 16.63 -13.35
N ILE A 41 4.28 16.80 -13.45
CA ILE A 41 3.43 16.07 -14.41
C ILE A 41 3.95 16.30 -15.83
N ASP A 42 4.16 17.58 -16.19
CA ASP A 42 4.64 17.97 -17.54
C ASP A 42 6.07 17.46 -17.78
N ARG A 43 6.98 17.65 -16.81
CA ARG A 43 8.38 17.23 -16.92
C ARG A 43 8.55 15.72 -17.13
N PHE A 44 7.75 14.92 -16.45
CA PHE A 44 7.79 13.46 -16.56
C PHE A 44 6.78 12.92 -17.57
N LYS A 45 6.06 13.79 -18.29
CA LYS A 45 5.07 13.42 -19.31
C LYS A 45 4.07 12.38 -18.81
N LEU A 46 3.58 12.56 -17.59
CA LEU A 46 2.78 11.54 -16.91
C LEU A 46 1.50 11.21 -17.67
N SER A 47 0.84 12.18 -18.29
CA SER A 47 -0.37 11.96 -19.10
C SER A 47 -0.08 11.05 -20.30
N GLU A 48 1.07 11.23 -20.97
CA GLU A 48 1.47 10.40 -22.11
C GLU A 48 1.80 8.96 -21.67
N LEU A 49 2.49 8.82 -20.54
CA LEU A 49 2.92 7.52 -20.03
C LEU A 49 1.78 6.69 -19.44
N THR A 50 0.85 7.32 -18.74
CA THR A 50 -0.21 6.61 -18.00
C THR A 50 -1.54 6.57 -18.73
N GLY A 51 -1.73 7.42 -19.75
CA GLY A 51 -3.01 7.62 -20.45
C GLY A 51 -4.08 8.29 -19.58
N MET A 52 -3.70 8.84 -18.41
CA MET A 52 -4.58 9.58 -17.51
C MET A 52 -4.60 11.06 -17.86
N ASP A 53 -5.74 11.74 -17.64
CA ASP A 53 -5.78 13.18 -17.73
C ASP A 53 -5.10 13.86 -16.52
N PHE A 54 -4.96 15.18 -16.61
CA PHE A 54 -4.28 15.96 -15.56
C PHE A 54 -4.99 15.84 -14.19
N ALA A 55 -6.32 15.84 -14.18
CA ALA A 55 -7.10 15.78 -12.93
C ALA A 55 -6.98 14.40 -12.27
N GLU A 56 -7.02 13.33 -13.05
CA GLU A 56 -6.80 11.97 -12.59
C GLU A 56 -5.40 11.79 -11.98
N ILE A 57 -4.35 12.31 -12.65
CA ILE A 57 -2.98 12.25 -12.14
C ILE A 57 -2.85 13.05 -10.84
N LEU A 58 -3.45 14.23 -10.78
CA LEU A 58 -3.42 15.07 -9.58
C LEU A 58 -4.03 14.32 -8.39
N GLN A 59 -5.19 13.67 -8.59
CA GLN A 59 -5.85 12.88 -7.54
C GLN A 59 -4.97 11.70 -7.07
N VAL A 60 -4.32 10.99 -7.99
CA VAL A 60 -3.38 9.91 -7.62
C VAL A 60 -2.21 10.45 -6.80
N ILE A 61 -1.66 11.62 -7.18
CA ILE A 61 -0.58 12.25 -6.44
C ILE A 61 -1.05 12.68 -5.04
N GLU A 62 -2.26 13.23 -4.92
CA GLU A 62 -2.84 13.60 -3.62
C GLU A 62 -2.99 12.38 -2.71
N ASP A 63 -3.47 11.25 -3.22
CA ASP A 63 -3.53 9.99 -2.47
C ASP A 63 -2.13 9.54 -2.00
N LEU A 64 -1.12 9.58 -2.89
CA LEU A 64 0.25 9.21 -2.53
C LEU A 64 0.85 10.13 -1.46
N VAL A 65 0.57 11.42 -1.54
CA VAL A 65 1.00 12.41 -0.54
C VAL A 65 0.32 12.16 0.80
N ASP A 66 -1.00 11.96 0.81
CA ASP A 66 -1.76 11.67 2.04
C ASP A 66 -1.26 10.40 2.73
N ILE A 67 -1.03 9.32 1.98
CA ILE A 67 -0.45 8.08 2.48
C ILE A 67 0.93 8.33 3.10
N GLN A 68 1.79 9.08 2.43
CA GLN A 68 3.13 9.37 2.93
C GLN A 68 3.10 10.22 4.21
N VAL A 69 2.23 11.22 4.27
CA VAL A 69 2.03 12.05 5.48
C VAL A 69 1.56 11.20 6.66
N LYS A 70 0.60 10.30 6.44
CA LYS A 70 0.11 9.39 7.47
C LYS A 70 1.17 8.40 7.91
N ASN A 71 1.92 7.83 6.98
CA ASN A 71 3.05 6.96 7.29
C ASN A 71 4.08 7.67 8.19
N LEU A 72 4.41 8.92 7.90
CA LEU A 72 5.31 9.72 8.73
C LEU A 72 4.71 10.01 10.12
N ALA A 73 3.43 10.38 10.18
CA ALA A 73 2.74 10.70 11.43
C ALA A 73 2.68 9.50 12.40
N TYR A 74 2.43 8.31 11.88
CA TYR A 74 2.30 7.10 12.69
C TYR A 74 3.60 6.30 12.84
N ARG A 75 4.69 6.71 12.18
CA ARG A 75 5.95 5.96 12.14
C ARG A 75 6.47 5.58 13.52
N GLN A 76 6.64 6.55 14.40
CA GLN A 76 7.21 6.31 15.73
C GLN A 76 6.37 5.33 16.56
N ARG A 77 5.05 5.48 16.52
CA ARG A 77 4.13 4.55 17.19
C ARG A 77 4.22 3.15 16.60
N PHE A 78 4.28 3.04 15.27
CA PHE A 78 4.42 1.78 14.57
C PHE A 78 5.74 1.06 14.91
N GLU A 79 6.85 1.78 15.00
CA GLU A 79 8.14 1.23 15.41
C GLU A 79 8.09 0.65 16.82
N MET A 80 7.28 1.23 17.71
CA MET A 80 7.08 0.78 19.10
C MET A 80 6.04 -0.32 19.26
N SER A 81 5.25 -0.61 18.25
CA SER A 81 4.20 -1.64 18.28
C SER A 81 4.81 -3.03 18.45
N LYS A 82 4.13 -3.89 19.23
CA LYS A 82 4.57 -5.24 19.57
C LYS A 82 3.90 -6.32 18.73
N ASN A 83 2.58 -6.19 18.56
CA ASN A 83 1.76 -7.14 17.82
C ASN A 83 1.45 -6.57 16.43
N LYS A 84 2.15 -7.07 15.42
CA LYS A 84 2.09 -6.50 14.07
C LYS A 84 1.47 -7.45 13.07
N ALA A 85 0.65 -6.90 12.17
CA ALA A 85 0.09 -7.64 11.05
C ALA A 85 0.37 -6.96 9.71
N LEU A 86 0.53 -7.78 8.67
CA LEU A 86 0.60 -7.36 7.27
C LEU A 86 -0.66 -7.80 6.54
N PHE A 87 -1.35 -6.86 5.92
CA PHE A 87 -2.50 -7.09 5.05
C PHE A 87 -2.10 -6.93 3.59
N LEU A 88 -2.17 -8.02 2.83
CA LEU A 88 -1.83 -8.08 1.41
C LEU A 88 -3.10 -8.21 0.57
N PRO A 89 -3.22 -7.52 -0.57
CA PRO A 89 -4.39 -7.61 -1.41
C PRO A 89 -4.39 -8.90 -2.23
N HIS A 90 -5.53 -9.58 -2.31
CA HIS A 90 -5.65 -10.80 -3.09
C HIS A 90 -5.43 -10.58 -4.59
N CYS A 91 -5.69 -9.38 -5.09
CA CYS A 91 -5.51 -9.01 -6.50
C CYS A 91 -4.03 -8.97 -6.93
N ALA A 92 -3.07 -8.91 -5.97
CA ALA A 92 -1.63 -8.99 -6.25
C ALA A 92 -1.10 -10.43 -6.31
N ARG A 93 -1.95 -11.44 -6.13
CA ARG A 93 -1.55 -12.84 -6.35
C ARG A 93 -1.21 -13.06 -7.82
N LYS A 94 -0.13 -13.77 -8.09
CA LYS A 94 0.25 -14.11 -9.46
C LYS A 94 -0.86 -14.87 -10.21
N TYR A 95 -1.56 -15.76 -9.49
CA TYR A 95 -2.70 -16.51 -9.99
C TYR A 95 -3.90 -16.27 -9.10
N VAL A 96 -5.05 -16.01 -9.69
CA VAL A 96 -6.35 -15.86 -9.01
C VAL A 96 -7.27 -17.08 -9.26
N ASP A 97 -6.73 -18.12 -9.89
CA ASP A 97 -7.38 -19.39 -10.24
C ASP A 97 -6.78 -20.57 -9.44
N SER A 98 -7.10 -21.81 -9.85
CA SER A 98 -6.68 -23.06 -9.22
C SER A 98 -5.15 -23.29 -9.17
N ARG A 99 -4.36 -22.52 -9.91
CA ARG A 99 -2.89 -22.55 -9.81
C ARG A 99 -2.38 -21.94 -8.51
N CYS A 100 -3.16 -21.04 -7.90
CA CYS A 100 -2.86 -20.52 -6.59
C CYS A 100 -3.36 -21.47 -5.51
N ARG A 101 -2.45 -21.97 -4.68
CA ARG A 101 -2.75 -22.89 -3.58
C ARG A 101 -3.09 -22.18 -2.27
N ALA A 102 -3.38 -20.86 -2.31
CA ALA A 102 -3.75 -20.12 -1.12
C ALA A 102 -5.04 -20.73 -0.51
N GLU A 103 -5.01 -20.99 0.79
CA GLU A 103 -6.13 -21.54 1.52
C GLU A 103 -7.00 -20.46 2.12
N PHE A 104 -8.29 -20.57 1.94
CA PHE A 104 -9.25 -19.67 2.56
C PHE A 104 -9.52 -20.07 4.01
N ASP A 105 -9.46 -19.09 4.92
CA ASP A 105 -9.81 -19.24 6.31
C ASP A 105 -11.22 -18.63 6.53
N PRO A 106 -12.25 -19.47 6.79
CA PRO A 106 -13.63 -18.98 6.95
C PRO A 106 -13.85 -18.22 8.26
N ASP A 107 -13.10 -18.53 9.31
CA ASP A 107 -13.24 -17.90 10.63
C ASP A 107 -12.75 -16.45 10.61
N VAL A 108 -11.77 -16.22 9.76
CA VAL A 108 -11.23 -14.90 9.47
C VAL A 108 -11.16 -14.81 7.95
N PRO A 109 -12.14 -14.20 7.26
CA PRO A 109 -12.31 -14.33 5.81
C PRO A 109 -11.12 -13.78 5.02
N THR A 110 -10.03 -14.52 5.03
CA THR A 110 -8.74 -14.21 4.43
C THR A 110 -8.15 -15.46 3.79
N PHE A 111 -7.07 -15.29 3.05
CA PHE A 111 -6.31 -16.41 2.51
C PHE A 111 -4.93 -16.49 3.16
N ARG A 112 -4.44 -17.70 3.35
CA ARG A 112 -3.05 -17.98 3.75
C ARG A 112 -2.22 -18.41 2.55
N CYS A 113 -1.04 -17.81 2.36
CA CYS A 113 -0.14 -18.14 1.26
C CYS A 113 0.46 -19.55 1.44
N ARG A 114 0.34 -20.40 0.41
CA ARG A 114 0.97 -21.73 0.37
C ARG A 114 2.22 -21.77 -0.51
N ARG A 115 2.81 -20.61 -0.80
CA ARG A 115 4.11 -20.45 -1.48
C ARG A 115 4.21 -21.18 -2.83
N CYS A 116 3.12 -21.20 -3.61
CA CYS A 116 3.02 -21.96 -4.86
C CYS A 116 3.91 -21.42 -6.01
N SER A 117 4.36 -20.18 -5.94
CA SER A 117 5.19 -19.55 -6.97
C SER A 117 6.19 -18.58 -6.34
N PRO A 118 7.51 -18.75 -6.54
CA PRO A 118 8.55 -17.90 -5.92
C PRO A 118 8.55 -16.47 -6.45
N ASP A 119 8.08 -16.23 -7.66
CA ASP A 119 8.00 -14.93 -8.32
C ASP A 119 6.65 -14.22 -8.06
N CYS A 120 5.79 -14.78 -7.21
CA CYS A 120 4.58 -14.11 -6.74
C CYS A 120 4.91 -13.06 -5.69
N GLN A 121 4.53 -11.79 -5.92
CA GLN A 121 4.79 -10.70 -4.98
C GLN A 121 4.17 -10.96 -3.60
N VAL A 122 2.97 -11.54 -3.55
CA VAL A 122 2.31 -11.93 -2.29
C VAL A 122 3.14 -12.98 -1.55
N ASN A 123 3.70 -13.98 -2.25
CA ASN A 123 4.58 -14.97 -1.63
C ASN A 123 5.87 -14.33 -1.08
N GLN A 124 6.51 -13.47 -1.87
CA GLN A 124 7.75 -12.77 -1.45
C GLN A 124 7.47 -11.90 -0.21
N ALA A 125 6.41 -11.10 -0.25
CA ALA A 125 6.00 -10.24 0.86
C ALA A 125 5.65 -11.04 2.12
N SER A 126 4.88 -12.14 1.97
CA SER A 126 4.51 -12.99 3.09
C SER A 126 5.73 -13.59 3.77
N ARG A 127 6.69 -14.11 2.99
CA ARG A 127 7.91 -14.69 3.53
C ARG A 127 8.72 -13.68 4.35
N ILE A 128 8.96 -12.49 3.76
CA ILE A 128 9.73 -11.43 4.42
C ILE A 128 9.05 -10.98 5.72
N ALA A 129 7.73 -10.81 5.70
CA ALA A 129 7.00 -10.37 6.87
C ALA A 129 6.96 -11.43 7.98
N GLU A 130 6.73 -12.70 7.65
CA GLU A 130 6.74 -13.81 8.59
C GLU A 130 8.12 -13.99 9.25
N GLU A 131 9.23 -13.83 8.49
CA GLU A 131 10.61 -13.85 9.01
C GLU A 131 10.86 -12.70 10.01
N LEU A 132 10.14 -11.59 9.89
CA LEU A 132 10.20 -10.43 10.79
C LEU A 132 9.17 -10.48 11.92
N GLY A 133 8.42 -11.59 12.05
CA GLY A 133 7.46 -11.82 13.14
C GLY A 133 6.09 -11.15 12.94
N TYR A 134 5.72 -10.79 11.72
CA TYR A 134 4.39 -10.30 11.41
C TYR A 134 3.42 -11.44 11.12
N ASP A 135 2.19 -11.31 11.61
CA ASP A 135 1.09 -12.11 11.10
C ASP A 135 0.67 -11.63 9.72
N VAL A 136 0.50 -12.55 8.76
CA VAL A 136 0.23 -12.18 7.36
C VAL A 136 -1.15 -12.66 6.92
N TYR A 137 -1.92 -11.73 6.38
CA TYR A 137 -3.27 -11.96 5.86
C TYR A 137 -3.37 -11.52 4.40
N ILE A 138 -3.88 -12.39 3.54
CA ILE A 138 -4.23 -12.03 2.17
C ILE A 138 -5.72 -11.76 2.17
N VAL A 139 -6.09 -10.48 2.04
CA VAL A 139 -7.47 -10.03 2.20
C VAL A 139 -8.19 -9.92 0.86
N PRO A 140 -9.43 -10.44 0.75
CA PRO A 140 -10.25 -10.26 -0.45
C PRO A 140 -10.80 -8.84 -0.59
N GLY A 141 -10.79 -8.06 0.48
CA GLY A 141 -11.21 -6.67 0.56
C GLY A 141 -11.02 -6.11 1.95
N GLY A 142 -11.07 -4.79 2.10
CA GLY A 142 -10.80 -4.09 3.36
C GLY A 142 -11.79 -4.37 4.48
N SER A 143 -13.02 -4.81 4.18
CA SER A 143 -14.10 -5.03 5.16
C SER A 143 -13.81 -6.13 6.20
N CYS A 144 -12.87 -7.03 5.94
CA CYS A 144 -12.48 -8.06 6.90
C CYS A 144 -11.45 -7.56 7.93
N ILE A 145 -10.71 -6.48 7.62
CA ILE A 145 -9.61 -5.97 8.46
C ILE A 145 -10.07 -5.62 9.89
N PRO A 146 -11.18 -4.88 10.14
CA PRO A 146 -11.63 -4.57 11.49
C PRO A 146 -11.92 -5.81 12.34
N LYS A 147 -12.45 -6.87 11.71
CA LYS A 147 -12.72 -8.15 12.42
C LYS A 147 -11.43 -8.84 12.85
N ILE A 148 -10.42 -8.84 11.98
CA ILE A 148 -9.10 -9.43 12.25
C ILE A 148 -8.42 -8.67 13.40
N ILE A 149 -8.38 -7.35 13.31
CA ILE A 149 -7.76 -6.50 14.32
C ILE A 149 -8.40 -6.74 15.70
N LYS A 150 -9.73 -6.76 15.76
CA LYS A 150 -10.47 -6.99 17.01
C LYS A 150 -10.21 -8.38 17.60
N LYS A 151 -10.05 -9.41 16.76
CA LYS A 151 -9.82 -10.80 17.19
C LYS A 151 -8.42 -11.01 17.77
N HIS A 152 -7.41 -10.30 17.24
CA HIS A 152 -5.99 -10.57 17.53
C HIS A 152 -5.26 -9.44 18.28
N ASN A 153 -5.95 -8.33 18.61
CA ASN A 153 -5.40 -7.20 19.37
C ASN A 153 -4.09 -6.64 18.79
N TYR A 154 -4.05 -6.41 17.46
CA TYR A 154 -2.90 -5.76 16.84
C TYR A 154 -2.82 -4.29 17.23
N ASP A 155 -1.61 -3.82 17.54
CA ASP A 155 -1.28 -2.42 17.84
C ASP A 155 -0.50 -1.75 16.67
N GLY A 156 0.03 -2.55 15.76
CA GLY A 156 0.68 -2.10 14.52
C GLY A 156 0.20 -2.87 13.30
N ILE A 157 -0.11 -2.16 12.22
CA ILE A 157 -0.51 -2.80 10.96
C ILE A 157 0.20 -2.19 9.76
N VAL A 158 0.47 -3.03 8.76
CA VAL A 158 0.89 -2.60 7.44
C VAL A 158 -0.15 -3.05 6.42
N GLY A 159 -0.70 -2.11 5.64
CA GLY A 159 -1.65 -2.40 4.58
C GLY A 159 -1.04 -2.16 3.20
N VAL A 160 -1.17 -3.14 2.31
CA VAL A 160 -0.87 -2.97 0.88
C VAL A 160 -2.20 -2.94 0.13
N ALA A 161 -2.54 -1.79 -0.50
CA ALA A 161 -3.82 -1.64 -1.18
C ALA A 161 -3.81 -0.48 -2.20
N CYS A 162 -4.88 -0.30 -2.97
CA CYS A 162 -5.07 0.92 -3.76
C CYS A 162 -5.31 2.14 -2.85
N GLY A 163 -5.05 3.35 -3.37
CA GLY A 163 -5.16 4.58 -2.59
C GLY A 163 -6.55 4.76 -1.97
N GLU A 164 -7.60 4.41 -2.70
CA GLU A 164 -8.98 4.47 -2.22
C GLU A 164 -9.26 3.53 -1.04
N GLU A 165 -8.79 2.28 -1.09
CA GLU A 165 -8.92 1.34 0.03
C GLU A 165 -8.11 1.77 1.24
N ILE A 166 -6.90 2.31 1.04
CA ILE A 166 -6.07 2.85 2.12
C ILE A 166 -6.79 4.03 2.79
N ARG A 167 -7.34 4.96 2.01
CA ARG A 167 -8.10 6.10 2.54
C ARG A 167 -9.32 5.64 3.34
N LEU A 168 -10.07 4.67 2.80
CA LEU A 168 -11.22 4.09 3.48
C LEU A 168 -10.80 3.37 4.78
N ALA A 169 -9.68 2.65 4.78
CA ALA A 169 -9.17 1.95 5.96
C ALA A 169 -8.96 2.91 7.14
N TYR A 170 -8.40 4.09 6.90
CA TYR A 170 -8.20 5.10 7.93
C TYR A 170 -9.50 5.63 8.57
N THR A 171 -10.66 5.45 7.94
CA THR A 171 -11.94 5.91 8.51
C THR A 171 -12.49 4.97 9.60
N TYR A 172 -12.07 3.71 9.61
CA TYR A 172 -12.53 2.71 10.58
C TYR A 172 -11.42 2.09 11.45
N LEU A 173 -10.17 2.53 11.27
CA LEU A 173 -9.11 2.19 12.21
C LEU A 173 -9.21 3.07 13.44
N ASN A 174 -9.13 2.45 14.62
CA ASN A 174 -9.06 3.18 15.87
C ASN A 174 -7.73 3.94 15.99
N GLU A 175 -7.75 5.06 16.70
CA GLU A 175 -6.54 5.87 16.95
C GLU A 175 -5.42 5.10 17.66
N ASP A 176 -5.75 4.03 18.38
CA ASP A 176 -4.78 3.19 19.10
C ASP A 176 -3.91 2.35 18.17
N ILE A 177 -4.30 2.16 16.91
CA ILE A 177 -3.59 1.33 15.95
C ILE A 177 -2.64 2.19 15.13
N ALA A 178 -1.36 1.85 15.18
CA ALA A 178 -0.35 2.49 14.35
C ALA A 178 -0.34 1.86 12.95
N ALA A 179 -0.93 2.53 11.97
CA ALA A 179 -1.01 2.04 10.61
C ALA A 179 0.09 2.62 9.71
N GLN A 180 0.67 1.75 8.90
CA GLN A 180 1.52 2.09 7.77
C GLN A 180 0.90 1.54 6.48
N ALA A 181 1.08 2.22 5.37
CA ALA A 181 0.50 1.81 4.10
C ALA A 181 1.51 1.81 2.96
N VAL A 182 1.40 0.83 2.08
CA VAL A 182 2.13 0.75 0.80
C VAL A 182 1.11 0.80 -0.33
N PRO A 183 1.07 1.86 -1.13
CA PRO A 183 0.14 1.95 -2.24
C PRO A 183 0.51 1.01 -3.38
N LEU A 184 -0.50 0.52 -4.08
CA LEU A 184 -0.31 -0.15 -5.36
C LEU A 184 0.27 0.85 -6.39
N ILE A 185 1.27 0.43 -7.15
CA ILE A 185 1.81 1.16 -8.30
C ILE A 185 1.09 0.79 -9.60
N LYS A 186 0.49 -0.39 -9.65
CA LYS A 186 -0.43 -0.80 -10.71
C LYS A 186 -1.73 -1.24 -10.09
N ASN A 187 -2.79 -0.51 -10.35
CA ASN A 187 -4.13 -0.78 -9.87
C ASN A 187 -4.88 -1.74 -10.80
N GLY A 188 -5.90 -2.39 -10.24
CA GLY A 188 -6.80 -3.29 -10.94
C GLY A 188 -7.42 -4.31 -10.00
N CYS A 189 -8.26 -5.21 -10.54
CA CYS A 189 -8.86 -6.33 -9.80
C CYS A 189 -8.00 -7.61 -9.87
N SER A 190 -6.97 -7.61 -10.71
CA SER A 190 -6.00 -8.71 -10.86
C SER A 190 -4.67 -8.20 -11.39
N ASN A 191 -3.61 -8.97 -11.20
CA ASN A 191 -2.25 -8.62 -11.66
C ASN A 191 -1.81 -7.22 -11.19
N THR A 192 -2.21 -6.83 -10.00
CA THR A 192 -1.78 -5.57 -9.38
C THR A 192 -0.34 -5.69 -8.90
N VAL A 193 0.33 -4.54 -8.80
CA VAL A 193 1.76 -4.49 -8.46
C VAL A 193 1.97 -3.47 -7.35
N PHE A 194 2.83 -3.81 -6.39
CA PHE A 194 3.33 -2.90 -5.36
C PHE A 194 4.86 -3.01 -5.24
N SER A 195 5.49 -2.05 -4.59
CA SER A 195 6.93 -2.06 -4.40
C SER A 195 7.32 -2.92 -3.20
N ILE A 196 7.98 -4.05 -3.45
CA ILE A 196 8.57 -4.90 -2.39
C ILE A 196 9.61 -4.11 -1.59
N ASP A 197 10.45 -3.28 -2.25
CA ASP A 197 11.45 -2.45 -1.56
C ASP A 197 10.82 -1.45 -0.59
N SER A 198 9.69 -0.83 -0.99
CA SER A 198 8.96 0.08 -0.11
C SER A 198 8.35 -0.65 1.07
N LEU A 199 7.80 -1.83 0.83
CA LEU A 199 7.28 -2.70 1.88
C LEU A 199 8.39 -3.11 2.85
N CYS A 200 9.53 -3.60 2.36
CA CYS A 200 10.66 -4.00 3.20
C CYS A 200 11.14 -2.86 4.11
N LYS A 201 11.24 -1.63 3.60
CA LYS A 201 11.63 -0.46 4.39
C LYS A 201 10.70 -0.20 5.56
N ILE A 202 9.38 -0.42 5.37
CA ILE A 202 8.38 -0.28 6.43
C ILE A 202 8.49 -1.44 7.43
N LEU A 203 8.55 -2.68 6.95
CA LEU A 203 8.62 -3.86 7.81
C LEU A 203 9.88 -3.89 8.67
N GLN A 204 11.01 -3.42 8.14
CA GLN A 204 12.31 -3.39 8.82
C GLN A 204 12.49 -2.17 9.73
N SER A 205 11.58 -1.19 9.72
CA SER A 205 11.66 0.01 10.55
C SER A 205 11.37 -0.29 12.02
N GLN A 206 11.95 -1.36 12.58
CA GLN A 206 11.94 -1.63 14.01
C GLN A 206 13.13 -0.93 14.64
N LYS A 207 12.94 -0.23 15.77
CA LYS A 207 14.06 0.21 16.58
C LYS A 207 14.86 -1.02 17.03
N ILE A 208 16.11 -1.07 16.59
CA ILE A 208 17.15 -1.89 17.19
C ILE A 208 17.34 -1.44 18.64
#